data_fbfa0c05ee7f0c7fd40219d8bb60d786
#
_entry.id   fbfa0c05ee7f0c7fd40219d8bb60d786
#
_cell.length_a   1.000
_cell.length_b   1.000
_cell.length_c   1.000
_cell.angle_alpha   90.00
_cell.angle_beta   90.00
_cell.angle_gamma   90.00
#
_symmetry.space_group_name_H-M   'P 1'
#
loop_
_entity.id
_entity.type
_entity.pdbx_description
1 polymer ?
#
loop_
_entity_poly.entity_id
_entity_poly.type
_entity_poly.pdbx_seq_one_letter_code
_entity_poly.pdbx_strand_id
1 'polypeptide(L)'
;VILCPLIYGYVNYAVPGRGRAIHFSDAPVVAREGPPGSTLGGTGIGISMRCEWSPELEQHLLWLVGEEAQGEFLPLHDGQPSRRSAWADARVNQRWGHFYRNTASTMEAAYVRPRYAGYIAFQSHASALLRQALDDHRPAVAVIEDLQALYRASRPNGGER
;
A
#
# COMPACT_ATOMS: atom_id res chain seq x y z
N VAL A 1 16.25 -16.01 -6.94
CA VAL A 1 16.16 -14.73 -6.21
C VAL A 1 16.05 -15.06 -4.74
N ILE A 2 16.93 -14.48 -3.94
CA ILE A 2 16.96 -14.69 -2.49
C ILE A 2 16.22 -13.55 -1.77
N LEU A 3 16.28 -12.34 -2.31
CA LEU A 3 15.65 -11.14 -1.76
C LEU A 3 15.02 -10.31 -2.88
N CYS A 4 13.79 -9.82 -2.66
CA CYS A 4 13.10 -8.86 -3.53
C CYS A 4 12.63 -7.68 -2.69
N PRO A 5 13.36 -6.54 -2.70
CA PRO A 5 13.05 -5.41 -1.83
C PRO A 5 11.92 -4.51 -2.34
N LEU A 6 11.56 -4.62 -3.63
CA LEU A 6 10.57 -3.77 -4.28
C LEU A 6 9.41 -4.62 -4.81
N ILE A 7 8.51 -5.02 -3.94
CA ILE A 7 7.35 -5.85 -4.28
C ILE A 7 6.12 -5.43 -3.49
N TYR A 8 4.95 -5.57 -4.10
CA TYR A 8 3.69 -5.49 -3.37
C TYR A 8 3.53 -6.69 -2.45
N GLY A 9 3.12 -6.45 -1.20
CA GLY A 9 2.84 -7.49 -0.24
C GLY A 9 1.49 -8.15 -0.51
N TYR A 10 1.50 -9.26 -1.23
CA TYR A 10 0.32 -10.12 -1.40
C TYR A 10 0.42 -11.31 -0.46
N VAL A 11 -0.48 -11.37 0.51
CA VAL A 11 -0.49 -12.38 1.58
C VAL A 11 -0.53 -13.81 1.06
N ASN A 12 -1.13 -14.04 -0.10
CA ASN A 12 -1.27 -15.36 -0.72
C ASN A 12 0.08 -16.06 -0.99
N TYR A 13 1.15 -15.30 -1.16
CA TYR A 13 2.49 -15.85 -1.37
C TYR A 13 3.18 -16.27 -0.07
N ALA A 14 2.65 -15.89 1.08
CA ALA A 14 3.22 -16.23 2.38
C ALA A 14 2.78 -17.62 2.89
N VAL A 15 1.79 -18.24 2.24
CA VAL A 15 1.18 -19.50 2.72
C VAL A 15 2.02 -20.71 2.34
N PRO A 16 2.44 -21.53 3.29
CA PRO A 16 3.05 -22.82 3.02
C PRO A 16 2.10 -23.73 2.24
N GLY A 17 2.63 -24.49 1.27
CA GLY A 17 1.85 -25.48 0.50
C GLY A 17 1.27 -25.00 -0.83
N ARG A 18 1.31 -23.71 -1.14
CA ARG A 18 0.99 -23.16 -2.47
C ARG A 18 2.25 -22.93 -3.33
N GLY A 19 3.22 -23.82 -3.24
CA GLY A 19 4.53 -23.69 -3.85
C GLY A 19 5.60 -23.33 -2.83
N ARG A 20 6.63 -22.58 -3.23
CA ARG A 20 7.67 -22.11 -2.32
C ARG A 20 7.15 -20.91 -1.54
N ALA A 21 6.92 -21.07 -0.23
CA ALA A 21 6.48 -19.96 0.63
C ALA A 21 7.50 -18.81 0.60
N ILE A 22 7.00 -17.58 0.47
CA ILE A 22 7.81 -16.36 0.53
C ILE A 22 7.65 -15.77 1.93
N HIS A 23 8.77 -15.47 2.56
CA HIS A 23 8.79 -14.75 3.82
C HIS A 23 8.76 -13.26 3.55
N PHE A 24 7.81 -12.57 4.17
CA PHE A 24 7.72 -11.11 4.15
C PHE A 24 8.31 -10.54 5.43
N SER A 25 8.97 -9.42 5.31
CA SER A 25 9.50 -8.62 6.41
C SER A 25 9.23 -7.15 6.16
N ASP A 26 9.45 -6.33 7.18
CA ASP A 26 9.42 -4.88 7.01
C ASP A 26 10.35 -4.41 5.90
N ALA A 27 9.95 -3.34 5.21
CA ALA A 27 10.73 -2.75 4.13
C ALA A 27 12.08 -2.25 4.63
N PRO A 28 13.16 -2.36 3.82
CA PRO A 28 14.46 -1.84 4.20
C PRO A 28 14.41 -0.33 4.42
N VAL A 29 15.19 0.14 5.35
CA VAL A 29 15.38 1.56 5.64
C VAL A 29 16.78 1.98 5.24
N VAL A 30 16.92 3.22 4.74
CA VAL A 30 18.22 3.76 4.32
C VAL A 30 19.03 4.23 5.53
N ALA A 31 18.35 4.71 6.56
CA ALA A 31 18.97 5.18 7.80
C ALA A 31 18.36 4.44 9.00
N ARG A 32 19.10 4.35 10.09
CA ARG A 32 18.66 3.67 11.33
C ARG A 32 17.39 4.29 11.92
N GLU A 33 17.21 5.59 11.68
CA GLU A 33 16.03 6.37 12.03
C GLU A 33 15.47 6.96 10.73
N GLY A 34 14.37 6.45 10.23
CA GLY A 34 13.77 6.96 9.01
C GLY A 34 12.53 6.15 8.61
N PRO A 35 11.65 6.74 7.82
CA PRO A 35 10.49 6.02 7.32
C PRO A 35 10.95 4.88 6.40
N PRO A 36 10.28 3.73 6.43
CA PRO A 36 10.51 2.68 5.44
C PRO A 36 10.18 3.22 4.05
N GLY A 37 10.94 2.80 3.06
CA GLY A 37 10.73 3.17 1.66
C GLY A 37 9.50 2.49 1.05
N SER A 38 8.35 2.66 1.69
CA SER A 38 7.10 2.00 1.27
C SER A 38 5.96 3.01 1.11
N THR A 39 5.12 2.76 0.12
CA THR A 39 3.90 3.55 -0.14
C THR A 39 2.68 2.72 0.20
N LEU A 40 1.75 3.32 0.95
CA LEU A 40 0.48 2.69 1.28
C LEU A 40 -0.32 2.41 0.01
N GLY A 41 -0.60 1.14 -0.22
CA GLY A 41 -1.58 0.66 -1.18
C GLY A 41 -2.91 0.38 -0.50
N GLY A 42 -3.96 0.16 -1.29
CA GLY A 42 -5.26 -0.18 -0.74
C GLY A 42 -6.30 -0.41 -1.83
N THR A 43 -7.40 -0.99 -1.40
CA THR A 43 -8.58 -1.22 -2.23
C THR A 43 -9.77 -0.55 -1.56
N GLY A 44 -10.64 0.04 -2.36
CA GLY A 44 -11.88 0.64 -1.89
C GLY A 44 -13.09 0.04 -2.59
N ILE A 45 -14.24 0.18 -1.95
CA ILE A 45 -15.55 -0.14 -2.56
C ILE A 45 -16.22 1.17 -2.93
N GLY A 46 -16.61 1.30 -4.19
CA GLY A 46 -17.39 2.42 -4.68
C GLY A 46 -18.83 1.99 -4.95
N ILE A 47 -19.79 2.80 -4.51
CA ILE A 47 -21.19 2.59 -4.82
C ILE A 47 -21.54 3.41 -6.07
N SER A 48 -22.10 2.76 -7.08
CA SER A 48 -22.53 3.42 -8.30
C SER A 48 -23.64 4.42 -8.02
N MET A 49 -23.60 5.58 -8.66
CA MET A 49 -24.70 6.56 -8.61
C MET A 49 -26.04 6.03 -9.19
N ARG A 50 -25.99 4.88 -9.88
CA ARG A 50 -27.18 4.20 -10.39
C ARG A 50 -27.73 3.14 -9.43
N CYS A 51 -27.02 2.88 -8.33
CA CYS A 51 -27.44 1.95 -7.32
C CYS A 51 -28.44 2.64 -6.39
N GLU A 52 -29.59 2.04 -6.19
CA GLU A 52 -30.52 2.50 -5.15
C GLU A 52 -29.93 2.16 -3.77
N TRP A 53 -29.87 3.16 -2.91
CA TRP A 53 -29.43 2.97 -1.55
C TRP A 53 -30.51 2.24 -0.75
N SER A 54 -30.14 1.16 -0.08
CA SER A 54 -31.04 0.44 0.81
C SER A 54 -30.39 0.16 2.17
N PRO A 55 -31.19 -0.09 3.22
CA PRO A 55 -30.68 -0.49 4.52
C PRO A 55 -29.85 -1.77 4.47
N GLU A 56 -30.19 -2.71 3.61
CA GLU A 56 -29.45 -3.97 3.45
C GLU A 56 -28.08 -3.74 2.84
N LEU A 57 -27.99 -2.83 1.86
CA LEU A 57 -26.71 -2.43 1.29
C LEU A 57 -25.82 -1.76 2.34
N GLU A 58 -26.39 -0.86 3.13
CA GLU A 58 -25.67 -0.21 4.23
C GLU A 58 -25.17 -1.21 5.26
N GLN A 59 -26.01 -2.11 5.70
CA GLN A 59 -25.66 -3.18 6.64
C GLN A 59 -24.53 -4.07 6.07
N HIS A 60 -24.61 -4.43 4.79
CA HIS A 60 -23.56 -5.22 4.14
C HIS A 60 -22.22 -4.49 4.12
N LEU A 61 -22.21 -3.20 3.79
CA LEU A 61 -20.99 -2.39 3.78
C LEU A 61 -20.40 -2.25 5.20
N LEU A 62 -21.24 -2.03 6.20
CA LEU A 62 -20.83 -1.99 7.61
C LEU A 62 -20.27 -3.33 8.07
N TRP A 63 -20.89 -4.44 7.68
CA TRP A 63 -20.39 -5.77 7.97
C TRP A 63 -19.01 -6.01 7.32
N LEU A 64 -18.81 -5.62 6.04
CA LEU A 64 -17.52 -5.78 5.33
C LEU A 64 -16.36 -5.08 6.04
N VAL A 65 -16.59 -3.94 6.70
CA VAL A 65 -15.57 -3.23 7.48
C VAL A 65 -15.60 -3.61 8.97
N GLY A 66 -16.56 -4.45 9.36
CA GLY A 66 -16.79 -4.93 10.72
C GLY A 66 -15.76 -5.96 11.18
N GLU A 67 -15.80 -6.27 12.46
CA GLU A 67 -14.82 -7.15 13.10
C GLU A 67 -14.93 -8.59 12.60
N GLU A 68 -16.15 -9.09 12.43
CA GLU A 68 -16.43 -10.43 11.91
C GLU A 68 -15.86 -10.63 10.51
N ALA A 69 -16.22 -9.75 9.56
CA ALA A 69 -15.72 -9.85 8.19
C ALA A 69 -14.21 -9.70 8.11
N GLN A 70 -13.64 -8.75 8.83
CA GLN A 70 -12.21 -8.45 8.79
C GLN A 70 -11.36 -9.45 9.59
N GLY A 71 -11.86 -9.97 10.70
CA GLY A 71 -11.11 -10.89 11.56
C GLY A 71 -11.28 -12.37 11.19
N GLU A 72 -12.39 -12.72 10.55
CA GLU A 72 -12.73 -14.12 10.26
C GLU A 72 -12.99 -14.37 8.78
N PHE A 73 -14.01 -13.74 8.21
CA PHE A 73 -14.44 -14.03 6.84
C PHE A 73 -13.35 -13.76 5.79
N LEU A 74 -12.79 -12.56 5.75
CA LEU A 74 -11.75 -12.22 4.77
C LEU A 74 -10.51 -13.11 4.89
N PRO A 75 -9.91 -13.29 6.08
CA PRO A 75 -8.78 -14.21 6.23
C PRO A 75 -9.07 -15.67 5.87
N LEU A 76 -10.30 -16.13 6.04
CA LEU A 76 -10.70 -17.50 5.66
C LEU A 76 -10.85 -17.67 4.15
N HIS A 77 -11.18 -16.59 3.43
CA HIS A 77 -11.46 -16.59 2.00
C HIS A 77 -10.38 -15.89 1.16
N ASP A 78 -9.11 -15.98 1.58
CA ASP A 78 -7.94 -15.45 0.88
C ASP A 78 -7.93 -13.90 0.73
N GLY A 79 -8.75 -13.20 1.51
CA GLY A 79 -8.79 -11.75 1.55
C GLY A 79 -7.79 -11.16 2.54
N GLN A 80 -7.33 -9.94 2.24
CA GLN A 80 -6.46 -9.17 3.15
C GLN A 80 -7.32 -8.22 3.99
N PRO A 81 -7.40 -8.42 5.33
CA PRO A 81 -8.12 -7.51 6.20
C PRO A 81 -7.43 -6.17 6.31
N SER A 82 -8.21 -5.11 6.57
CA SER A 82 -7.71 -3.75 6.77
C SER A 82 -7.67 -3.31 8.24
N ARG A 83 -8.31 -4.07 9.14
CA ARG A 83 -8.36 -3.73 10.57
C ARG A 83 -7.07 -4.12 11.30
N ARG A 84 -6.57 -3.21 12.15
CA ARG A 84 -5.41 -3.47 13.00
C ARG A 84 -5.61 -4.67 13.95
N SER A 85 -6.85 -4.88 14.45
CA SER A 85 -7.16 -6.04 15.27
C SER A 85 -6.90 -7.36 14.56
N ALA A 86 -7.30 -7.47 13.28
CA ALA A 86 -7.02 -8.64 12.46
C ALA A 86 -5.51 -8.82 12.18
N TRP A 87 -4.77 -7.73 11.98
CA TRP A 87 -3.32 -7.77 11.78
C TRP A 87 -2.57 -8.24 13.02
N ALA A 88 -3.10 -7.95 14.22
CA ALA A 88 -2.55 -8.39 15.49
C ALA A 88 -3.01 -9.80 15.91
N ASP A 89 -4.07 -10.33 15.33
CA ASP A 89 -4.64 -11.63 15.70
C ASP A 89 -3.65 -12.77 15.42
N ALA A 90 -3.42 -13.60 16.45
CA ALA A 90 -2.48 -14.70 16.37
C ALA A 90 -2.93 -15.80 15.38
N ARG A 91 -4.22 -16.08 15.28
CA ARG A 91 -4.79 -17.11 14.38
C ARG A 91 -4.66 -16.67 12.93
N VAL A 92 -4.96 -15.40 12.64
CA VAL A 92 -4.78 -14.80 11.32
C VAL A 92 -3.32 -14.87 10.92
N ASN A 93 -2.40 -14.46 11.80
CA ASN A 93 -0.96 -14.52 11.53
C ASN A 93 -0.44 -15.94 11.33
N GLN A 94 -0.87 -16.90 12.14
CA GLN A 94 -0.48 -18.30 11.98
C GLN A 94 -0.91 -18.87 10.62
N ARG A 95 -2.16 -18.57 10.19
CA ARG A 95 -2.68 -18.98 8.89
C ARG A 95 -1.87 -18.44 7.73
N TRP A 96 -1.42 -17.20 7.83
CA TRP A 96 -0.79 -16.44 6.75
C TRP A 96 0.72 -16.29 6.90
N GLY A 97 1.42 -17.26 7.51
CA GLY A 97 2.88 -17.29 7.59
C GLY A 97 3.47 -16.05 8.28
N HIS A 98 2.72 -15.47 9.22
CA HIS A 98 3.08 -14.25 9.97
C HIS A 98 3.24 -12.99 9.10
N PHE A 99 2.68 -12.98 7.89
CA PHE A 99 2.75 -11.85 6.96
C PHE A 99 2.40 -10.52 7.63
N TYR A 100 1.24 -10.45 8.29
CA TYR A 100 0.73 -9.20 8.88
C TYR A 100 1.64 -8.67 9.98
N ARG A 101 2.05 -9.53 10.89
CA ARG A 101 2.95 -9.14 11.99
C ARG A 101 4.32 -8.71 11.48
N ASN A 102 4.85 -9.39 10.47
CA ASN A 102 6.18 -9.14 9.94
C ASN A 102 6.26 -7.88 9.06
N THR A 103 5.12 -7.30 8.65
CA THR A 103 5.03 -6.11 7.81
C THR A 103 4.29 -4.96 8.48
N ALA A 104 3.92 -5.12 9.75
CA ALA A 104 3.11 -4.16 10.48
C ALA A 104 3.78 -2.78 10.62
N SER A 105 5.08 -2.73 10.91
CA SER A 105 5.83 -1.48 11.04
C SER A 105 5.89 -0.73 9.71
N THR A 106 6.09 -1.45 8.62
CA THR A 106 6.04 -0.88 7.27
C THR A 106 4.68 -0.29 6.96
N MET A 107 3.59 -1.00 7.30
CA MET A 107 2.23 -0.53 7.06
C MET A 107 1.93 0.76 7.86
N GLU A 108 2.31 0.80 9.12
CA GLU A 108 2.07 1.96 10.01
C GLU A 108 2.87 3.20 9.58
N ALA A 109 4.07 3.03 9.06
CA ALA A 109 4.95 4.10 8.64
C ALA A 109 4.92 4.39 7.11
N ALA A 110 4.09 3.67 6.35
CA ALA A 110 4.02 3.81 4.90
C ALA A 110 3.57 5.21 4.47
N TYR A 111 4.23 5.73 3.44
CA TYR A 111 3.87 7.02 2.86
C TYR A 111 2.47 6.99 2.24
N VAL A 112 1.64 7.91 2.64
CA VAL A 112 0.29 8.10 2.07
C VAL A 112 0.37 9.10 0.94
N ARG A 113 0.04 8.66 -0.27
CA ARG A 113 0.06 9.53 -1.45
C ARG A 113 -0.93 10.68 -1.31
N PRO A 114 -0.53 11.91 -1.67
CA PRO A 114 -1.44 13.06 -1.66
C PRO A 114 -2.67 12.87 -2.56
N ARG A 115 -3.78 13.50 -2.19
CA ARG A 115 -5.08 13.39 -2.88
C ARG A 115 -5.54 14.73 -3.45
N TYR A 116 -4.68 15.42 -4.18
CA TYR A 116 -5.05 16.66 -4.85
C TYR A 116 -5.13 16.47 -6.38
N ALA A 117 -5.90 17.34 -7.03
CA ALA A 117 -5.93 17.40 -8.49
C ALA A 117 -4.53 17.76 -9.02
N GLY A 118 -3.95 16.91 -9.88
CA GLY A 118 -2.58 17.06 -10.39
C GLY A 118 -1.60 15.99 -9.89
N TYR A 119 -1.87 15.31 -8.76
CA TYR A 119 -0.93 14.31 -8.24
C TYR A 119 -0.74 13.11 -9.19
N ILE A 120 -1.81 12.65 -9.83
CA ILE A 120 -1.72 11.52 -10.78
C ILE A 120 -0.88 11.90 -12.01
N ALA A 121 -1.06 13.09 -12.53
CA ALA A 121 -0.23 13.61 -13.62
C ALA A 121 1.25 13.73 -13.19
N PHE A 122 1.50 14.29 -12.01
CA PHE A 122 2.84 14.29 -11.41
C PHE A 122 3.45 12.90 -11.33
N GLN A 123 2.73 11.93 -10.78
CA GLN A 123 3.22 10.56 -10.62
C GLN A 123 3.61 9.94 -11.97
N SER A 124 2.83 10.15 -13.02
CA SER A 124 3.10 9.65 -14.36
C SER A 124 4.36 10.28 -14.96
N HIS A 125 4.48 11.61 -14.87
CA HIS A 125 5.65 12.34 -15.37
C HIS A 125 6.91 12.00 -14.56
N ALA A 126 6.82 11.93 -13.24
CA ALA A 126 7.92 11.55 -12.37
C ALA A 126 8.44 10.14 -12.68
N SER A 127 7.55 9.19 -12.95
CA SER A 127 7.92 7.82 -13.35
C SER A 127 8.66 7.81 -14.70
N ALA A 128 8.21 8.59 -15.66
CA ALA A 128 8.87 8.70 -16.96
C ALA A 128 10.27 9.35 -16.84
N LEU A 129 10.36 10.46 -16.08
CA LEU A 129 11.61 11.16 -15.80
C LEU A 129 12.63 10.25 -15.10
N LEU A 130 12.21 9.52 -14.09
CA LEU A 130 13.09 8.58 -13.37
C LEU A 130 13.60 7.47 -14.28
N ARG A 131 12.76 6.89 -15.13
CA ARG A 131 13.17 5.84 -16.08
C ARG A 131 14.19 6.36 -17.04
N GLN A 132 13.92 7.50 -17.68
CA GLN A 132 14.87 8.12 -18.60
C GLN A 132 16.17 8.52 -17.91
N ALA A 133 16.11 9.07 -16.70
CA ALA A 133 17.29 9.43 -15.93
C ALA A 133 18.19 8.23 -15.60
N LEU A 134 17.60 7.06 -15.36
CA LEU A 134 18.34 5.81 -15.15
C LEU A 134 19.00 5.33 -16.45
N ASP A 135 18.29 5.38 -17.56
CA ASP A 135 18.81 4.99 -18.88
C ASP A 135 19.96 5.91 -19.30
N ASP A 136 19.84 7.21 -19.05
CA ASP A 136 20.83 8.25 -19.40
C ASP A 136 21.94 8.39 -18.34
N HIS A 137 21.92 7.63 -17.27
CA HIS A 137 22.90 7.68 -16.16
C HIS A 137 23.05 9.09 -15.57
N ARG A 138 21.94 9.81 -15.44
CA ARG A 138 21.95 11.20 -14.91
C ARG A 138 22.36 11.25 -13.44
N PRO A 139 23.08 12.32 -13.00
CA PRO A 139 23.39 12.50 -11.58
C PRO A 139 22.13 12.58 -10.71
N ALA A 140 22.10 11.83 -9.61
CA ALA A 140 20.93 11.73 -8.74
C ALA A 140 20.46 13.09 -8.19
N VAL A 141 21.39 14.01 -7.88
CA VAL A 141 21.07 15.36 -7.38
C VAL A 141 20.23 16.13 -8.40
N ALA A 142 20.65 16.15 -9.67
CA ALA A 142 19.91 16.84 -10.73
C ALA A 142 18.51 16.23 -10.96
N VAL A 143 18.40 14.91 -10.86
CA VAL A 143 17.11 14.21 -10.99
C VAL A 143 16.17 14.57 -9.83
N ILE A 144 16.68 14.66 -8.61
CA ILE A 144 15.90 15.07 -7.43
C ILE A 144 15.41 16.51 -7.57
N GLU A 145 16.25 17.43 -8.07
CA GLU A 145 15.86 18.82 -8.31
C GLU A 145 14.72 18.91 -9.34
N ASP A 146 14.83 18.18 -10.45
CA ASP A 146 13.78 18.10 -11.48
C ASP A 146 12.46 17.52 -10.91
N LEU A 147 12.55 16.46 -10.11
CA LEU A 147 11.38 15.87 -9.46
C LEU A 147 10.71 16.83 -8.48
N GLN A 148 11.49 17.59 -7.72
CA GLN A 148 10.97 18.59 -6.80
C GLN A 148 10.31 19.76 -7.56
N ALA A 149 10.88 20.18 -8.68
CA ALA A 149 10.29 21.21 -9.54
C ALA A 149 8.96 20.72 -10.12
N LEU A 150 8.93 19.48 -10.64
CA LEU A 150 7.73 18.85 -11.16
C LEU A 150 6.64 18.71 -10.09
N TYR A 151 7.01 18.33 -8.87
CA TYR A 151 6.08 18.22 -7.76
C TYR A 151 5.47 19.57 -7.38
N ARG A 152 6.30 20.61 -7.26
CA ARG A 152 5.81 21.98 -6.98
C ARG A 152 4.85 22.47 -8.05
N ALA A 153 5.19 22.26 -9.32
CA ALA A 153 4.34 22.66 -10.44
C ALA A 153 2.99 21.91 -10.50
N SER A 154 2.93 20.70 -9.96
CA SER A 154 1.71 19.90 -9.95
C SER A 154 0.68 20.32 -8.90
N ARG A 155 1.12 21.11 -7.91
CA ARG A 155 0.23 21.54 -6.81
C ARG A 155 -0.69 22.67 -7.27
N PRO A 156 -1.98 22.64 -6.90
CA PRO A 156 -2.86 23.77 -7.18
C PRO A 156 -2.34 25.03 -6.48
N ASN A 157 -2.37 26.16 -7.15
CA ASN A 157 -2.01 27.46 -6.57
C ASN A 157 -2.87 27.74 -5.33
N GLY A 158 -2.28 27.73 -4.14
CA GLY A 158 -2.94 28.15 -2.91
C GLY A 158 -3.14 27.11 -1.82
N GLY A 159 -2.26 26.14 -1.66
CA GLY A 159 -2.38 25.12 -0.60
C GLY A 159 -1.07 24.80 0.10
N GLU A 160 -0.62 25.66 0.99
CA GLU A 160 0.13 25.22 2.17
C GLU A 160 -0.89 24.60 3.14
N ARG A 161 -0.92 23.24 3.22
CA ARG A 161 -1.34 22.49 4.41
C ARG A 161 -0.61 21.15 4.41
#